data_f5a4a5d63318616fa5ef2b71b5e8a7ec
#
_entry.id   f5a4a5d63318616fa5ef2b71b5e8a7ec
#
_cell.length_a   1.000
_cell.length_b   1.000
_cell.length_c   1.000
_cell.angle_alpha   90.00
_cell.angle_beta   90.00
_cell.angle_gamma   90.00
#
_symmetry.space_group_name_H-M   'P 1'
#
loop_
_entity.id
_entity.type
_entity.pdbx_description
1 polymer ?
#
loop_
_entity_poly.entity_id
_entity_poly.type
_entity_poly.pdbx_seq_one_letter_code
_entity_poly.pdbx_strand_id
1 'polypeptide(L)'
;AIKYTADRLMKIKNKYGADFIMGTGCSRGPGNEANYIMQKFMRAVVGTNNVDNCARVCHGPSVAGLAKVLGNGAMSNSIPEIDNADLIFVFGYNPAESHPIVARRIVKAREKGAKIVVVDPRITESARISDLWLPIKGGTNMALVNGFANVLVNEGLYDRNYVEKYTEGFEEYSRILAKYTPEYVEKISKVPAQKIRKAMEMYAAAKSPMILYGMGVCQFGQAVDVVKGLASLALLTGNYGRPSVGIGPVRGQN
;
A
#
# COMPACT_ATOMS: atom_id res chain seq x y z
N ALA A 1 -4.61 39.46 1.05
CA ALA A 1 -4.49 38.09 0.49
C ALA A 1 -5.67 37.77 -0.45
N ILE A 2 -6.95 37.83 0.01
CA ILE A 2 -8.14 37.43 -0.78
C ILE A 2 -8.25 38.19 -2.09
N LYS A 3 -8.19 39.53 -2.05
CA LYS A 3 -8.24 40.35 -3.28
C LYS A 3 -7.14 39.97 -4.28
N TYR A 4 -5.91 39.83 -3.82
CA TYR A 4 -4.78 39.42 -4.66
C TYR A 4 -5.03 38.08 -5.33
N THR A 5 -5.50 37.08 -4.57
CA THR A 5 -5.82 35.75 -5.08
C THR A 5 -6.93 35.81 -6.13
N ALA A 6 -8.02 36.56 -5.85
CA ALA A 6 -9.13 36.70 -6.77
C ALA A 6 -8.67 37.37 -8.09
N ASP A 7 -7.90 38.47 -8.01
CA ASP A 7 -7.36 39.18 -9.18
C ASP A 7 -6.48 38.24 -10.04
N ARG A 8 -5.66 37.39 -9.41
CA ARG A 8 -4.81 36.42 -10.12
C ARG A 8 -5.60 35.32 -10.79
N LEU A 9 -6.59 34.75 -10.11
CA LEU A 9 -7.49 33.73 -10.67
C LEU A 9 -8.28 34.32 -11.86
N MET A 10 -8.83 35.53 -11.72
CA MET A 10 -9.53 36.21 -12.80
C MET A 10 -8.61 36.46 -14.00
N LYS A 11 -7.37 36.89 -13.78
CA LYS A 11 -6.40 37.07 -14.85
C LYS A 11 -6.12 35.78 -15.61
N ILE A 12 -5.96 34.65 -14.92
CA ILE A 12 -5.74 33.35 -15.54
C ILE A 12 -6.99 32.92 -16.31
N LYS A 13 -8.17 33.01 -15.68
CA LYS A 13 -9.44 32.65 -16.32
C LYS A 13 -9.70 33.45 -17.58
N ASN A 14 -9.47 34.79 -17.56
CA ASN A 14 -9.69 35.67 -18.71
C ASN A 14 -8.68 35.42 -19.84
N LYS A 15 -7.45 35.02 -19.48
CA LYS A 15 -6.39 34.82 -20.49
C LYS A 15 -6.43 33.41 -21.11
N TYR A 16 -6.70 32.37 -20.31
CA TYR A 16 -6.50 30.99 -20.72
C TYR A 16 -7.78 30.15 -20.63
N GLY A 17 -8.85 30.65 -19.99
CA GLY A 17 -10.08 29.91 -19.72
C GLY A 17 -10.16 29.31 -18.32
N ALA A 18 -11.36 28.89 -17.94
CA ALA A 18 -11.64 28.33 -16.61
C ALA A 18 -10.89 27.02 -16.34
N ASP A 19 -10.70 26.21 -17.37
CA ASP A 19 -10.07 24.87 -17.27
C ASP A 19 -8.56 24.91 -17.00
N PHE A 20 -7.94 26.10 -17.04
CA PHE A 20 -6.57 26.29 -16.58
C PHE A 20 -6.46 26.46 -15.06
N ILE A 21 -7.58 26.40 -14.35
CA ILE A 21 -7.64 26.44 -12.89
C ILE A 21 -8.13 25.09 -12.38
N MET A 22 -7.40 24.52 -11.41
CA MET A 22 -7.76 23.28 -10.76
C MET A 22 -7.92 23.50 -9.27
N GLY A 23 -8.99 22.92 -8.68
CA GLY A 23 -9.21 22.86 -7.25
C GLY A 23 -8.88 21.50 -6.69
N THR A 24 -8.04 21.43 -5.64
CA THR A 24 -7.75 20.18 -4.94
C THR A 24 -8.21 20.25 -3.49
N GLY A 25 -8.83 19.17 -3.02
CA GLY A 25 -9.30 19.04 -1.65
C GLY A 25 -8.55 17.99 -0.85
N CYS A 26 -8.78 17.99 0.46
CA CYS A 26 -8.23 17.00 1.38
C CYS A 26 -9.21 16.77 2.53
N SER A 27 -9.60 15.53 2.79
CA SER A 27 -10.54 15.20 3.86
C SER A 27 -9.94 15.27 5.27
N ARG A 28 -8.63 15.19 5.41
CA ARG A 28 -7.96 15.22 6.72
C ARG A 28 -7.55 16.61 7.20
N GLY A 29 -7.17 17.49 6.31
CA GLY A 29 -6.77 18.84 6.65
C GLY A 29 -8.01 19.74 6.91
N PRO A 30 -8.69 20.18 5.82
CA PRO A 30 -9.77 21.16 5.92
C PRO A 30 -11.14 20.58 6.28
N GLY A 31 -11.33 19.26 6.23
CA GLY A 31 -12.61 18.62 6.47
C GLY A 31 -13.57 18.59 5.28
N ASN A 32 -14.73 17.98 5.47
CA ASN A 32 -15.73 17.76 4.40
C ASN A 32 -16.37 19.07 3.93
N GLU A 33 -16.64 19.99 4.86
CA GLU A 33 -17.27 21.28 4.59
C GLU A 33 -16.42 22.13 3.64
N ALA A 34 -15.12 22.22 3.89
CA ALA A 34 -14.21 22.96 3.04
C ALA A 34 -14.04 22.30 1.67
N ASN A 35 -14.04 20.98 1.57
CA ASN A 35 -14.05 20.25 0.30
C ASN A 35 -15.33 20.52 -0.50
N TYR A 36 -16.49 20.52 0.16
CA TYR A 36 -17.76 20.89 -0.48
C TYR A 36 -17.72 22.32 -1.02
N ILE A 37 -17.28 23.28 -0.21
CA ILE A 37 -17.16 24.68 -0.60
C ILE A 37 -16.18 24.83 -1.78
N MET A 38 -15.04 24.14 -1.76
CA MET A 38 -14.07 24.15 -2.86
C MET A 38 -14.70 23.65 -4.16
N GLN A 39 -15.41 22.54 -4.15
CA GLN A 39 -16.07 22.01 -5.33
C GLN A 39 -17.17 22.95 -5.84
N LYS A 40 -17.94 23.54 -4.92
CA LYS A 40 -18.96 24.54 -5.28
C LYS A 40 -18.33 25.79 -5.88
N PHE A 41 -17.24 26.30 -5.31
CA PHE A 41 -16.48 27.44 -5.84
C PHE A 41 -15.96 27.15 -7.24
N MET A 42 -15.33 26.00 -7.46
CA MET A 42 -14.80 25.66 -8.76
C MET A 42 -15.88 25.56 -9.84
N ARG A 43 -17.02 24.93 -9.53
CA ARG A 43 -18.11 24.77 -10.50
C ARG A 43 -18.94 26.02 -10.69
N ALA A 44 -19.34 26.70 -9.61
CA ALA A 44 -20.26 27.83 -9.68
C ALA A 44 -19.58 29.18 -9.96
N VAL A 45 -18.35 29.39 -9.49
CA VAL A 45 -17.63 30.67 -9.62
C VAL A 45 -16.55 30.60 -10.69
N VAL A 46 -15.66 29.63 -10.64
CA VAL A 46 -14.62 29.46 -11.65
C VAL A 46 -15.22 28.96 -12.96
N GLY A 47 -16.18 28.07 -12.92
CA GLY A 47 -16.87 27.52 -14.10
C GLY A 47 -16.13 26.33 -14.71
N THR A 48 -15.50 25.48 -13.90
CA THR A 48 -14.81 24.27 -14.36
C THR A 48 -15.13 23.07 -13.47
N ASN A 49 -15.03 21.86 -14.03
CA ASN A 49 -15.08 20.59 -13.29
C ASN A 49 -13.69 20.06 -12.91
N ASN A 50 -12.62 20.86 -13.09
CA ASN A 50 -11.27 20.47 -12.72
C ASN A 50 -11.11 20.47 -11.20
N VAL A 51 -11.64 19.44 -10.57
CA VAL A 51 -11.55 19.19 -9.13
C VAL A 51 -11.02 17.79 -8.87
N ASP A 52 -10.15 17.66 -7.89
CA ASP A 52 -9.65 16.37 -7.44
C ASP A 52 -9.40 16.39 -5.92
N ASN A 53 -9.03 15.24 -5.37
CA ASN A 53 -8.75 15.05 -3.96
C ASN A 53 -7.39 14.39 -3.78
N CYS A 54 -6.73 14.67 -2.66
CA CYS A 54 -5.46 14.05 -2.31
C CYS A 54 -5.51 12.52 -2.22
N ALA A 55 -6.70 11.92 -2.07
CA ALA A 55 -6.91 10.47 -2.15
C ALA A 55 -6.40 9.87 -3.47
N ARG A 56 -6.33 10.65 -4.53
CA ARG A 56 -5.75 10.27 -5.84
C ARG A 56 -4.36 9.68 -5.70
N VAL A 57 -3.47 10.36 -5.00
CA VAL A 57 -2.08 9.94 -4.76
C VAL A 57 -1.94 9.16 -3.44
N CYS A 58 -2.87 9.30 -2.51
CA CYS A 58 -2.83 8.64 -1.21
C CYS A 58 -3.07 7.13 -1.38
N HIS A 59 -4.31 6.72 -1.63
CA HIS A 59 -4.70 5.33 -1.77
C HIS A 59 -5.59 5.03 -2.99
N GLY A 60 -5.69 5.95 -3.95
CA GLY A 60 -6.28 5.67 -5.26
C GLY A 60 -5.67 4.42 -5.92
N PRO A 61 -4.32 4.25 -5.91
CA PRO A 61 -3.68 3.03 -6.39
C PRO A 61 -4.09 1.76 -5.62
N SER A 62 -4.35 1.86 -4.31
CA SER A 62 -4.85 0.72 -3.51
C SER A 62 -6.22 0.27 -3.97
N VAL A 63 -7.14 1.21 -4.18
CA VAL A 63 -8.49 0.89 -4.69
C VAL A 63 -8.39 0.19 -6.04
N ALA A 64 -7.61 0.78 -6.96
CA ALA A 64 -7.46 0.23 -8.31
C ALA A 64 -6.76 -1.14 -8.32
N GLY A 65 -5.69 -1.29 -7.55
CA GLY A 65 -4.90 -2.53 -7.50
C GLY A 65 -5.65 -3.68 -6.83
N LEU A 66 -6.24 -3.44 -5.66
CA LEU A 66 -7.01 -4.47 -4.94
C LEU A 66 -8.28 -4.87 -5.71
N ALA A 67 -9.01 -3.90 -6.28
CA ALA A 67 -10.21 -4.20 -7.06
C ALA A 67 -9.91 -5.09 -8.28
N LYS A 68 -8.74 -4.93 -8.91
CA LYS A 68 -8.32 -5.77 -10.05
C LYS A 68 -7.97 -7.20 -9.65
N VAL A 69 -7.46 -7.42 -8.45
CA VAL A 69 -7.00 -8.75 -8.00
C VAL A 69 -8.04 -9.44 -7.13
N LEU A 70 -8.69 -8.69 -6.24
CA LEU A 70 -9.57 -9.23 -5.21
C LEU A 70 -11.06 -8.89 -5.45
N GLY A 71 -11.38 -8.12 -6.49
CA GLY A 71 -12.73 -7.64 -6.76
C GLY A 71 -13.21 -6.52 -5.82
N ASN A 72 -12.46 -6.16 -4.81
CA ASN A 72 -12.81 -5.14 -3.82
C ASN A 72 -11.59 -4.28 -3.48
N GLY A 73 -11.75 -2.96 -3.50
CA GLY A 73 -10.68 -2.01 -3.17
C GLY A 73 -10.49 -1.72 -1.69
N ALA A 74 -11.16 -2.42 -0.78
CA ALA A 74 -11.06 -2.21 0.66
C ALA A 74 -10.02 -3.12 1.34
N MET A 75 -9.73 -2.84 2.61
CA MET A 75 -8.98 -3.73 3.49
C MET A 75 -9.72 -5.07 3.64
N SER A 76 -9.02 -6.19 3.52
CA SER A 76 -9.64 -7.52 3.56
C SER A 76 -10.16 -7.93 4.93
N ASN A 77 -9.63 -7.33 6.00
CA ASN A 77 -9.96 -7.64 7.39
C ASN A 77 -10.15 -6.36 8.18
N SER A 78 -10.81 -6.46 9.31
CA SER A 78 -10.98 -5.33 10.22
C SER A 78 -9.70 -5.00 11.00
N ILE A 79 -9.54 -3.73 11.40
CA ILE A 79 -8.36 -3.30 12.19
C ILE A 79 -8.23 -4.08 13.53
N PRO A 80 -9.32 -4.40 14.28
CA PRO A 80 -9.20 -5.22 15.48
C PRO A 80 -8.58 -6.60 15.28
N GLU A 81 -8.68 -7.19 14.10
CA GLU A 81 -8.12 -8.50 13.80
C GLU A 81 -6.58 -8.54 13.82
N ILE A 82 -5.92 -7.38 13.76
CA ILE A 82 -4.47 -7.26 13.96
C ILE A 82 -4.04 -7.88 15.32
N ASP A 83 -4.90 -7.79 16.33
CA ASP A 83 -4.62 -8.32 17.68
C ASP A 83 -4.40 -9.85 17.71
N ASN A 84 -4.83 -10.56 16.68
CA ASN A 84 -4.76 -12.03 16.55
C ASN A 84 -3.81 -12.49 15.44
N ALA A 85 -3.16 -11.57 14.73
CA ALA A 85 -2.14 -11.92 13.76
C ALA A 85 -0.90 -12.49 14.48
N ASP A 86 -0.28 -13.53 13.92
CA ASP A 86 0.98 -14.09 14.41
C ASP A 86 2.20 -13.57 13.62
N LEU A 87 1.95 -12.96 12.46
CA LEU A 87 2.94 -12.17 11.73
C LEU A 87 2.30 -10.91 11.13
N ILE A 88 2.94 -9.77 11.33
CA ILE A 88 2.53 -8.50 10.74
C ILE A 88 3.63 -8.01 9.79
N PHE A 89 3.29 -7.98 8.50
CA PHE A 89 4.18 -7.51 7.45
C PHE A 89 3.85 -6.05 7.12
N VAL A 90 4.70 -5.13 7.56
CA VAL A 90 4.51 -3.67 7.42
C VAL A 90 5.30 -3.17 6.22
N PHE A 91 4.65 -2.67 5.18
CA PHE A 91 5.30 -2.23 3.95
C PHE A 91 5.05 -0.75 3.65
N GLY A 92 6.10 0.07 3.69
CA GLY A 92 6.01 1.50 3.38
C GLY A 92 4.97 2.23 4.24
N TYR A 93 4.92 1.89 5.52
CA TYR A 93 3.93 2.36 6.46
C TYR A 93 4.56 2.65 7.83
N ASN A 94 4.33 3.85 8.33
CA ASN A 94 4.78 4.25 9.65
C ASN A 94 3.58 4.50 10.59
N PRO A 95 3.03 3.44 11.19
CA PRO A 95 1.83 3.55 12.04
C PRO A 95 2.04 4.43 13.27
N ALA A 96 3.23 4.47 13.85
CA ALA A 96 3.49 5.26 15.05
C ALA A 96 3.24 6.77 14.84
N GLU A 97 3.59 7.28 13.66
CA GLU A 97 3.36 8.69 13.32
C GLU A 97 1.97 8.94 12.72
N SER A 98 1.47 8.04 11.85
CA SER A 98 0.27 8.31 11.04
C SER A 98 -1.02 7.70 11.62
N HIS A 99 -0.92 6.58 12.35
CA HIS A 99 -2.07 5.84 12.90
C HIS A 99 -1.75 5.23 14.27
N PRO A 100 -1.56 6.05 15.32
CA PRO A 100 -1.07 5.59 16.63
C PRO A 100 -1.96 4.51 17.27
N ILE A 101 -3.26 4.51 17.00
CA ILE A 101 -4.17 3.47 17.50
C ILE A 101 -3.90 2.11 16.83
N VAL A 102 -3.56 2.11 15.53
CA VAL A 102 -3.14 0.89 14.83
C VAL A 102 -1.77 0.44 15.32
N ALA A 103 -0.82 1.38 15.50
CA ALA A 103 0.49 1.08 16.06
C ALA A 103 0.39 0.37 17.42
N ARG A 104 -0.49 0.84 18.29
CA ARG A 104 -0.75 0.22 19.58
C ARG A 104 -1.25 -1.23 19.46
N ARG A 105 -2.07 -1.54 18.44
CA ARG A 105 -2.50 -2.92 18.18
C ARG A 105 -1.36 -3.80 17.69
N ILE A 106 -0.48 -3.28 16.84
CA ILE A 106 0.73 -3.99 16.38
C ILE A 106 1.64 -4.32 17.56
N VAL A 107 1.87 -3.37 18.47
CA VAL A 107 2.66 -3.59 19.69
C VAL A 107 2.00 -4.66 20.57
N LYS A 108 0.68 -4.59 20.78
CA LYS A 108 -0.07 -5.58 21.55
C LYS A 108 0.01 -6.99 20.95
N ALA A 109 -0.08 -7.11 19.62
CA ALA A 109 0.11 -8.39 18.94
C ALA A 109 1.53 -8.94 19.15
N ARG A 110 2.54 -8.07 19.06
CA ARG A 110 3.95 -8.43 19.36
C ARG A 110 4.14 -8.91 20.79
N GLU A 111 3.53 -8.26 21.77
CA GLU A 111 3.56 -8.69 23.19
C GLU A 111 2.98 -10.09 23.38
N LYS A 112 2.04 -10.50 22.51
CA LYS A 112 1.49 -11.85 22.46
C LYS A 112 2.35 -12.85 21.65
N GLY A 113 3.47 -12.41 21.09
CA GLY A 113 4.40 -13.26 20.35
C GLY A 113 4.36 -13.11 18.81
N ALA A 114 3.54 -12.23 18.27
CA ALA A 114 3.51 -11.95 16.83
C ALA A 114 4.88 -11.45 16.33
N LYS A 115 5.30 -11.94 15.16
CA LYS A 115 6.51 -11.46 14.50
C LYS A 115 6.22 -10.24 13.65
N ILE A 116 7.17 -9.33 13.56
CA ILE A 116 7.05 -8.10 12.76
C ILE A 116 8.14 -8.07 11.69
N VAL A 117 7.73 -7.98 10.43
CA VAL A 117 8.61 -7.73 9.29
C VAL A 117 8.32 -6.34 8.75
N VAL A 118 9.34 -5.51 8.58
CA VAL A 118 9.17 -4.13 8.11
C VAL A 118 9.98 -3.88 6.85
N VAL A 119 9.35 -3.32 5.82
CA VAL A 119 9.97 -2.80 4.61
C VAL A 119 9.82 -1.29 4.59
N ASP A 120 10.88 -0.58 4.88
CA ASP A 120 10.92 0.89 4.89
C ASP A 120 12.36 1.37 4.65
N PRO A 121 12.59 2.46 3.89
CA PRO A 121 13.93 3.02 3.72
C PRO A 121 14.49 3.62 5.02
N ARG A 122 13.63 3.97 5.98
CA ARG A 122 14.02 4.58 7.25
C ARG A 122 13.90 3.59 8.41
N ILE A 123 14.68 3.81 9.44
CA ILE A 123 14.51 3.12 10.74
C ILE A 123 13.37 3.81 11.49
N THR A 124 12.13 3.47 11.14
CA THR A 124 10.91 3.92 11.84
C THR A 124 10.77 3.24 13.21
N GLU A 125 9.84 3.70 14.04
CA GLU A 125 9.55 3.03 15.32
C GLU A 125 9.15 1.57 15.11
N SER A 126 8.38 1.27 14.04
CA SER A 126 8.05 -0.10 13.68
C SER A 126 9.28 -0.92 13.29
N ALA A 127 10.24 -0.32 12.58
CA ALA A 127 11.49 -0.98 12.22
C ALA A 127 12.37 -1.26 13.46
N ARG A 128 12.35 -0.37 14.46
CA ARG A 128 13.09 -0.56 15.72
C ARG A 128 12.62 -1.77 16.52
N ILE A 129 11.34 -2.05 16.48
CA ILE A 129 10.72 -3.18 17.20
C ILE A 129 10.55 -4.42 16.32
N SER A 130 10.96 -4.40 15.05
CA SER A 130 10.78 -5.53 14.13
C SER A 130 11.75 -6.69 14.40
N ASP A 131 11.30 -7.89 14.09
CA ASP A 131 12.17 -9.09 14.04
C ASP A 131 13.04 -9.07 12.78
N LEU A 132 12.55 -8.42 11.69
CA LEU A 132 13.28 -8.27 10.45
C LEU A 132 12.97 -6.94 9.77
N TRP A 133 13.99 -6.14 9.54
CA TRP A 133 13.89 -4.90 8.77
C TRP A 133 14.62 -5.01 7.44
N LEU A 134 13.92 -4.62 6.36
CA LEU A 134 14.41 -4.58 4.99
C LEU A 134 14.53 -3.12 4.54
N PRO A 135 15.76 -2.55 4.49
CA PRO A 135 16.01 -1.16 4.09
C PRO A 135 15.91 -0.99 2.58
N ILE A 136 14.72 -0.80 2.06
CA ILE A 136 14.49 -0.69 0.62
C ILE A 136 14.97 0.65 0.06
N LYS A 137 15.57 0.64 -1.12
CA LYS A 137 15.80 1.87 -1.89
C LYS A 137 14.48 2.40 -2.44
N GLY A 138 14.19 3.69 -2.22
CA GLY A 138 12.97 4.33 -2.73
C GLY A 138 12.77 4.12 -4.23
N GLY A 139 11.52 3.85 -4.65
CA GLY A 139 11.15 3.62 -6.05
C GLY A 139 11.36 2.19 -6.56
N THR A 140 11.82 1.25 -5.73
CA THR A 140 12.10 -0.13 -6.16
C THR A 140 11.10 -1.16 -5.61
N ASN A 141 9.96 -0.70 -5.12
CA ASN A 141 8.92 -1.54 -4.52
C ASN A 141 8.52 -2.72 -5.41
N MET A 142 8.32 -2.47 -6.71
CA MET A 142 7.87 -3.50 -7.66
C MET A 142 8.88 -4.64 -7.79
N ALA A 143 10.18 -4.31 -7.88
CA ALA A 143 11.22 -5.31 -7.94
C ALA A 143 11.26 -6.17 -6.67
N LEU A 144 11.12 -5.53 -5.49
CA LEU A 144 11.13 -6.24 -4.22
C LEU A 144 9.92 -7.16 -4.06
N VAL A 145 8.72 -6.69 -4.41
CA VAL A 145 7.48 -7.51 -4.35
C VAL A 145 7.56 -8.71 -5.30
N ASN A 146 8.08 -8.51 -6.51
CA ASN A 146 8.32 -9.64 -7.42
C ASN A 146 9.39 -10.60 -6.88
N GLY A 147 10.41 -10.10 -6.19
CA GLY A 147 11.39 -10.94 -5.50
C GLY A 147 10.78 -11.78 -4.39
N PHE A 148 9.85 -11.22 -3.61
CA PHE A 148 9.09 -11.98 -2.62
C PHE A 148 8.25 -13.07 -3.27
N ALA A 149 7.51 -12.75 -4.32
CA ALA A 149 6.72 -13.73 -5.05
C ALA A 149 7.60 -14.81 -5.71
N ASN A 150 8.78 -14.43 -6.25
CA ASN A 150 9.74 -15.39 -6.77
C ASN A 150 10.17 -16.41 -5.71
N VAL A 151 10.52 -15.97 -4.51
CA VAL A 151 10.88 -16.87 -3.40
C VAL A 151 9.73 -17.83 -3.08
N LEU A 152 8.50 -17.30 -2.93
CA LEU A 152 7.33 -18.17 -2.62
C LEU A 152 7.13 -19.25 -3.68
N VAL A 153 7.26 -18.90 -4.96
CA VAL A 153 7.02 -19.82 -6.07
C VAL A 153 8.19 -20.79 -6.25
N ASN A 154 9.43 -20.31 -6.35
CA ASN A 154 10.59 -21.13 -6.69
C ASN A 154 11.07 -22.02 -5.54
N GLU A 155 10.86 -21.60 -4.29
CA GLU A 155 11.21 -22.39 -3.12
C GLU A 155 10.03 -23.25 -2.62
N GLY A 156 8.89 -23.23 -3.35
CA GLY A 156 7.73 -24.07 -3.06
C GLY A 156 6.98 -23.71 -1.77
N LEU A 157 7.07 -22.44 -1.36
CA LEU A 157 6.46 -21.90 -0.14
C LEU A 157 5.01 -21.41 -0.34
N TYR A 158 4.43 -21.60 -1.52
CA TYR A 158 3.06 -21.20 -1.82
C TYR A 158 2.06 -22.35 -1.58
N ASP A 159 0.81 -22.01 -1.33
CA ASP A 159 -0.29 -22.97 -1.19
C ASP A 159 -0.82 -23.38 -2.57
N ARG A 160 -0.37 -24.54 -3.08
CA ARG A 160 -0.77 -25.07 -4.38
C ARG A 160 -2.27 -25.27 -4.49
N ASN A 161 -2.90 -25.85 -3.48
CA ASN A 161 -4.33 -26.15 -3.49
C ASN A 161 -5.16 -24.86 -3.56
N TYR A 162 -4.75 -23.85 -2.80
CA TYR A 162 -5.43 -22.54 -2.84
C TYR A 162 -5.26 -21.87 -4.20
N VAL A 163 -4.05 -21.86 -4.74
CA VAL A 163 -3.73 -21.24 -6.04
C VAL A 163 -4.51 -21.91 -7.15
N GLU A 164 -4.50 -23.22 -7.24
CA GLU A 164 -5.24 -23.97 -8.28
C GLU A 164 -6.75 -23.78 -8.19
N LYS A 165 -7.30 -23.69 -7.00
CA LYS A 165 -8.75 -23.62 -6.79
C LYS A 165 -9.33 -22.20 -6.87
N TYR A 166 -8.59 -21.19 -6.46
CA TYR A 166 -9.13 -19.85 -6.21
C TYR A 166 -8.44 -18.73 -7.00
N THR A 167 -7.44 -19.03 -7.83
CA THR A 167 -6.73 -18.02 -8.61
C THR A 167 -6.66 -18.38 -10.09
N GLU A 168 -6.36 -17.39 -10.91
CA GLU A 168 -6.08 -17.53 -12.34
C GLU A 168 -4.77 -16.82 -12.72
N GLY A 169 -4.20 -17.17 -13.86
CA GLY A 169 -2.98 -16.51 -14.38
C GLY A 169 -1.68 -16.90 -13.69
N PHE A 170 -1.66 -17.93 -12.85
CA PHE A 170 -0.48 -18.34 -12.08
C PHE A 170 0.72 -18.71 -12.97
N GLU A 171 0.49 -19.45 -14.06
CA GLU A 171 1.59 -19.87 -14.95
C GLU A 171 2.27 -18.70 -15.65
N GLU A 172 1.49 -17.73 -16.11
CA GLU A 172 2.03 -16.52 -16.74
C GLU A 172 2.79 -15.67 -15.71
N TYR A 173 2.21 -15.48 -14.53
CA TYR A 173 2.85 -14.76 -13.44
C TYR A 173 4.17 -15.42 -13.03
N SER A 174 4.17 -16.76 -12.85
CA SER A 174 5.37 -17.53 -12.51
C SER A 174 6.50 -17.36 -13.55
N ARG A 175 6.17 -17.35 -14.85
CA ARG A 175 7.14 -17.08 -15.91
C ARG A 175 7.77 -15.68 -15.81
N ILE A 176 6.96 -14.67 -15.49
CA ILE A 176 7.45 -13.31 -15.26
C ILE A 176 8.36 -13.23 -14.04
N LEU A 177 8.02 -13.95 -12.97
CA LEU A 177 8.78 -13.96 -11.73
C LEU A 177 10.16 -14.60 -11.87
N ALA A 178 10.38 -15.52 -12.80
CA ALA A 178 11.64 -16.27 -12.95
C ALA A 178 12.91 -15.39 -13.00
N LYS A 179 12.81 -14.18 -13.56
CA LYS A 179 13.92 -13.21 -13.61
C LYS A 179 14.17 -12.45 -12.31
N TYR A 180 13.20 -12.43 -11.39
CA TYR A 180 13.28 -11.65 -10.14
C TYR A 180 13.88 -12.46 -9.00
N THR A 181 15.00 -13.12 -9.25
CA THR A 181 15.70 -13.83 -8.17
C THR A 181 16.11 -12.86 -7.07
N PRO A 182 16.22 -13.32 -5.81
CA PRO A 182 16.65 -12.46 -4.71
C PRO A 182 17.95 -11.69 -4.98
N GLU A 183 18.92 -12.32 -5.67
CA GLU A 183 20.20 -11.72 -6.03
C GLU A 183 20.04 -10.62 -7.10
N TYR A 184 19.15 -10.81 -8.06
CA TYR A 184 18.82 -9.77 -9.03
C TYR A 184 18.11 -8.59 -8.36
N VAL A 185 17.16 -8.89 -7.48
CA VAL A 185 16.39 -7.89 -6.74
C VAL A 185 17.26 -7.10 -5.76
N GLU A 186 18.24 -7.73 -5.12
CA GLU A 186 19.22 -7.06 -4.26
C GLU A 186 19.97 -5.95 -5.02
N LYS A 187 20.38 -6.21 -6.25
CA LYS A 187 21.08 -5.20 -7.09
C LYS A 187 20.24 -3.94 -7.31
N ILE A 188 18.91 -4.11 -7.41
CA ILE A 188 17.95 -3.02 -7.67
C ILE A 188 17.51 -2.35 -6.36
N SER A 189 17.02 -3.14 -5.42
CA SER A 189 16.34 -2.67 -4.20
C SER A 189 17.32 -2.32 -3.07
N LYS A 190 18.56 -2.80 -3.14
CA LYS A 190 19.58 -2.75 -2.09
C LYS A 190 19.20 -3.54 -0.82
N VAL A 191 18.13 -4.31 -0.87
CA VAL A 191 17.78 -5.26 0.20
C VAL A 191 18.58 -6.54 -0.01
N PRO A 192 19.36 -7.02 0.97
CA PRO A 192 20.13 -8.25 0.84
C PRO A 192 19.25 -9.46 0.48
N ALA A 193 19.70 -10.29 -0.48
CA ALA A 193 18.97 -11.47 -0.96
C ALA A 193 18.56 -12.40 0.19
N GLN A 194 19.44 -12.58 1.17
CA GLN A 194 19.15 -13.38 2.37
C GLN A 194 17.97 -12.82 3.17
N LYS A 195 17.84 -11.49 3.30
CA LYS A 195 16.70 -10.86 3.98
C LYS A 195 15.40 -11.04 3.18
N ILE A 196 15.48 -11.03 1.84
CA ILE A 196 14.31 -11.26 0.97
C ILE A 196 13.78 -12.68 1.19
N ARG A 197 14.65 -13.70 1.19
CA ARG A 197 14.27 -15.09 1.50
C ARG A 197 13.71 -15.20 2.91
N LYS A 198 14.43 -14.67 3.89
CA LYS A 198 14.00 -14.75 5.29
C LYS A 198 12.62 -14.14 5.54
N ALA A 199 12.30 -13.03 4.88
CA ALA A 199 10.99 -12.40 4.98
C ALA A 199 9.87 -13.34 4.49
N MET A 200 10.10 -14.05 3.38
CA MET A 200 9.10 -14.95 2.80
C MET A 200 9.01 -16.29 3.54
N GLU A 201 10.11 -16.83 4.03
CA GLU A 201 10.09 -17.96 4.96
C GLU A 201 9.22 -17.67 6.20
N MET A 202 9.43 -16.49 6.82
CA MET A 202 8.64 -16.07 7.97
C MET A 202 7.16 -15.90 7.60
N TYR A 203 6.88 -15.28 6.44
CA TYR A 203 5.52 -15.03 5.98
C TYR A 203 4.77 -16.33 5.65
N ALA A 204 5.40 -17.25 4.95
CA ALA A 204 4.81 -18.54 4.59
C ALA A 204 4.62 -19.48 5.78
N ALA A 205 5.50 -19.40 6.78
CA ALA A 205 5.39 -20.21 7.99
C ALA A 205 4.32 -19.73 8.99
N ALA A 206 3.86 -18.50 8.85
CA ALA A 206 2.87 -17.91 9.74
C ALA A 206 1.47 -18.48 9.47
N LYS A 207 0.70 -18.68 10.54
CA LYS A 207 -0.69 -19.18 10.46
C LYS A 207 -1.69 -18.08 10.18
N SER A 208 -1.41 -16.87 10.66
CA SER A 208 -2.29 -15.70 10.56
C SER A 208 -1.49 -14.44 10.18
N PRO A 209 -0.82 -14.42 9.00
CA PRO A 209 -0.06 -13.26 8.58
C PRO A 209 -0.98 -12.17 8.00
N MET A 210 -0.72 -10.92 8.37
CA MET A 210 -1.38 -9.74 7.81
C MET A 210 -0.36 -8.83 7.14
N ILE A 211 -0.63 -8.41 5.90
CA ILE A 211 0.11 -7.36 5.21
C ILE A 211 -0.57 -6.03 5.50
N LEU A 212 0.13 -5.11 6.15
CA LEU A 212 -0.31 -3.74 6.36
C LEU A 212 0.59 -2.79 5.59
N TYR A 213 0.01 -1.96 4.73
CA TYR A 213 0.81 -1.03 3.94
C TYR A 213 0.22 0.39 3.92
N GLY A 214 1.07 1.35 3.63
CA GLY A 214 0.71 2.76 3.59
C GLY A 214 1.14 3.46 2.31
N MET A 215 1.30 4.78 2.40
CA MET A 215 1.61 5.64 1.27
C MET A 215 2.99 5.39 0.65
N GLY A 216 3.93 4.78 1.37
CA GLY A 216 5.22 4.35 0.82
C GLY A 216 5.10 3.32 -0.30
N VAL A 217 3.93 2.64 -0.42
CA VAL A 217 3.57 1.78 -1.54
C VAL A 217 2.84 2.57 -2.64
N CYS A 218 1.97 3.51 -2.26
CA CYS A 218 0.98 4.09 -3.16
C CYS A 218 1.45 5.34 -3.91
N GLN A 219 2.48 6.04 -3.44
CA GLN A 219 2.90 7.33 -4.00
C GLN A 219 4.03 7.20 -5.03
N PHE A 220 3.90 6.22 -5.93
CA PHE A 220 4.84 5.96 -7.02
C PHE A 220 4.10 5.69 -8.33
N GLY A 221 4.75 5.91 -9.48
CA GLY A 221 4.15 5.66 -10.79
C GLY A 221 3.69 4.21 -11.02
N GLN A 222 4.32 3.24 -10.36
CA GLN A 222 3.99 1.80 -10.45
C GLN A 222 3.11 1.30 -9.29
N ALA A 223 2.51 2.19 -8.52
CA ALA A 223 1.82 1.84 -7.27
C ALA A 223 0.68 0.83 -7.45
N VAL A 224 -0.09 0.94 -8.52
CA VAL A 224 -1.18 -0.02 -8.82
C VAL A 224 -0.62 -1.45 -8.95
N ASP A 225 0.48 -1.63 -9.66
CA ASP A 225 1.08 -2.95 -9.86
C ASP A 225 1.77 -3.46 -8.58
N VAL A 226 2.36 -2.57 -7.79
CA VAL A 226 2.90 -2.95 -6.46
C VAL A 226 1.78 -3.47 -5.55
N VAL A 227 0.63 -2.80 -5.52
CA VAL A 227 -0.54 -3.24 -4.74
C VAL A 227 -1.07 -4.58 -5.24
N LYS A 228 -1.16 -4.77 -6.57
CA LYS A 228 -1.51 -6.08 -7.16
C LYS A 228 -0.54 -7.17 -6.70
N GLY A 229 0.76 -6.90 -6.76
CA GLY A 229 1.78 -7.82 -6.30
C GLY A 229 1.66 -8.18 -4.82
N LEU A 230 1.41 -7.20 -3.93
CA LEU A 230 1.17 -7.46 -2.51
C LEU A 230 -0.09 -8.31 -2.27
N ALA A 231 -1.17 -8.05 -3.02
CA ALA A 231 -2.37 -8.89 -2.97
C ALA A 231 -2.08 -10.31 -3.46
N SER A 232 -1.26 -10.45 -4.51
CA SER A 232 -0.83 -11.75 -5.01
C SER A 232 -0.01 -12.55 -3.99
N LEU A 233 0.80 -11.91 -3.12
CA LEU A 233 1.48 -12.63 -2.03
C LEU A 233 0.48 -13.28 -1.07
N ALA A 234 -0.61 -12.58 -0.73
CA ALA A 234 -1.65 -13.14 0.12
C ALA A 234 -2.38 -14.31 -0.56
N LEU A 235 -2.66 -14.21 -1.86
CA LEU A 235 -3.28 -15.30 -2.63
C LEU A 235 -2.34 -16.49 -2.80
N LEU A 236 -1.06 -16.26 -3.11
CA LEU A 236 -0.07 -17.35 -3.23
C LEU A 236 0.03 -18.20 -1.98
N THR A 237 -0.17 -17.64 -0.81
CA THR A 237 -0.03 -18.35 0.47
C THR A 237 -1.37 -18.70 1.11
N GLY A 238 -2.50 -18.57 0.40
CA GLY A 238 -3.83 -18.86 0.94
C GLY A 238 -4.26 -17.93 2.08
N ASN A 239 -3.62 -16.77 2.20
CA ASN A 239 -3.86 -15.80 3.28
C ASN A 239 -4.90 -14.74 2.88
N TYR A 240 -6.04 -15.20 2.35
CA TYR A 240 -7.17 -14.34 2.01
C TYR A 240 -8.48 -15.10 2.23
N GLY A 241 -9.52 -14.38 2.70
CA GLY A 241 -10.86 -14.96 2.88
C GLY A 241 -11.08 -15.69 4.22
N ARG A 242 -10.20 -15.53 5.20
CA ARG A 242 -10.36 -16.07 6.56
C ARG A 242 -9.97 -15.01 7.62
N PRO A 243 -10.39 -15.18 8.89
CA PRO A 243 -10.10 -14.22 9.95
C PRO A 243 -8.60 -14.02 10.18
N SER A 244 -8.21 -12.79 10.49
CA SER A 244 -6.86 -12.36 10.90
C SER A 244 -5.73 -12.63 9.90
N VAL A 245 -6.08 -12.78 8.61
CA VAL A 245 -5.12 -12.85 7.50
C VAL A 245 -5.51 -11.90 6.39
N GLY A 246 -4.58 -11.56 5.50
CA GLY A 246 -4.89 -10.80 4.29
C GLY A 246 -4.06 -9.54 4.11
N ILE A 247 -4.66 -8.56 3.44
CA ILE A 247 -4.00 -7.32 3.04
C ILE A 247 -4.81 -6.09 3.44
N GLY A 248 -4.15 -5.16 4.09
CA GLY A 248 -4.77 -3.95 4.62
C GLY A 248 -4.03 -2.67 4.22
N PRO A 249 -4.56 -1.90 3.25
CA PRO A 249 -4.18 -0.52 3.08
C PRO A 249 -4.68 0.28 4.30
N VAL A 250 -3.76 0.77 5.13
CA VAL A 250 -4.16 1.60 6.27
C VAL A 250 -4.31 3.03 5.80
N ARG A 251 -5.56 3.40 5.58
CA ARG A 251 -5.95 4.63 4.90
C ARG A 251 -6.23 5.77 5.87
N GLY A 252 -6.26 7.00 5.35
CA GLY A 252 -6.68 8.19 6.08
C GLY A 252 -7.72 9.02 5.34
N GLN A 253 -7.80 8.90 4.01
CA GLN A 253 -8.57 9.82 3.17
C GLN A 253 -9.47 9.12 2.13
N ASN A 254 -9.39 7.84 2.02
CA ASN A 254 -10.21 7.03 1.13
C ASN A 254 -11.29 6.29 1.91
#